data_5540f0dcccb9913216cc480a1c0cbdf2
#
_entry.id   5540f0dcccb9913216cc480a1c0cbdf2
#
_cell.length_a   1.000
_cell.length_b   1.000
_cell.length_c   1.000
_cell.angle_alpha   90.00
_cell.angle_beta   90.00
_cell.angle_gamma   90.00
#
_symmetry.space_group_name_H-M   'P 1'
#
loop_
_entity.id
_entity.type
_entity.pdbx_description
1 polymer ?
#
loop_
_entity_poly.entity_id
_entity_poly.type
_entity_poly.pdbx_seq_one_letter_code
_entity_poly.pdbx_strand_id
1 'polypeptide(L)'
;RPVGFPDGGFPEPQGPYYCAVGSHRVEARELVDEHWDACLAADLGVTGINAEVMLGQWEFQCFGKGALRAADDLIVARFLLQLVTEKYDLIATLDPKPISGDWNGSGMHSNFSYDYLRDVGGKEYIEALCEGFRPFHQDHIDVYGAGNERRLTGSHETASIDQFSFGASNRGASIRIPLYTTTHDWKGYLEDRRPASDADPYLVVDRIMRTVKVAHEDALKAD
;
A
#
# COMPACT_ATOMS: atom_id res chain seq x y z
N ARG A 1 -7.47 15.82 15.94
CA ARG A 1 -7.08 16.33 14.61
C ARG A 1 -5.75 15.73 14.19
N PRO A 2 -5.42 15.70 12.89
CA PRO A 2 -4.09 15.27 12.45
C PRO A 2 -2.97 16.15 13.03
N VAL A 3 -1.81 15.55 13.25
CA VAL A 3 -0.61 16.26 13.71
C VAL A 3 -0.22 17.33 12.69
N GLY A 4 0.15 18.52 13.19
CA GLY A 4 0.50 19.66 12.35
C GLY A 4 -0.67 20.48 11.80
N PHE A 5 -1.91 19.99 11.90
CA PHE A 5 -3.07 20.78 11.48
C PHE A 5 -3.33 21.92 12.48
N PRO A 6 -3.59 23.16 12.00
CA PRO A 6 -3.87 24.30 12.87
C PRO A 6 -5.20 24.14 13.62
N ASP A 7 -5.37 24.87 14.71
CA ASP A 7 -6.63 24.94 15.44
C ASP A 7 -7.74 25.55 14.57
N GLY A 8 -8.80 24.78 14.36
CA GLY A 8 -9.98 25.26 13.62
C GLY A 8 -9.78 25.49 12.13
N GLY A 9 -8.78 24.84 11.51
CA GLY A 9 -8.49 25.01 10.10
C GLY A 9 -7.75 23.83 9.46
N PHE A 10 -7.31 24.05 8.24
CA PHE A 10 -6.50 23.13 7.46
C PHE A 10 -5.13 23.75 7.17
N PRO A 11 -4.07 22.93 7.02
CA PRO A 11 -2.79 23.40 6.52
C PRO A 11 -2.88 23.77 5.04
N GLU A 12 -1.74 24.06 4.42
CA GLU A 12 -1.66 24.16 2.95
C GLU A 12 -2.24 22.89 2.29
N PRO A 13 -2.77 23.01 1.06
CA PRO A 13 -3.24 21.84 0.31
C PRO A 13 -2.18 20.73 0.29
N GLN A 14 -2.63 19.48 0.27
CA GLN A 14 -1.73 18.33 0.20
C GLN A 14 -0.81 18.37 -1.03
N GLY A 15 0.34 17.71 -0.91
CA GLY A 15 1.36 17.62 -1.97
C GLY A 15 2.74 18.10 -1.54
N PRO A 16 2.93 19.31 -0.98
CA PRO A 16 4.26 19.79 -0.61
C PRO A 16 4.93 19.00 0.53
N TYR A 17 4.20 18.08 1.14
CA TYR A 17 4.66 17.22 2.24
C TYR A 17 5.23 15.88 1.76
N TYR A 18 4.90 15.48 0.54
CA TYR A 18 5.29 14.17 -0.02
C TYR A 18 6.80 14.03 -0.14
N CYS A 19 7.35 13.01 0.51
CA CYS A 19 8.79 12.76 0.61
C CYS A 19 9.59 13.95 1.14
N ALA A 20 8.93 14.86 1.88
CA ALA A 20 9.55 16.08 2.37
C ALA A 20 10.50 15.81 3.54
N VAL A 21 11.45 16.74 3.71
CA VAL A 21 12.40 16.81 4.80
C VAL A 21 12.41 18.23 5.38
N GLY A 22 12.61 18.33 6.68
CA GLY A 22 12.66 19.60 7.39
C GLY A 22 11.39 19.89 8.20
N SER A 23 11.57 20.50 9.37
CA SER A 23 10.53 20.71 10.37
C SER A 23 9.37 21.62 9.93
N HIS A 24 9.50 22.32 8.81
CA HIS A 24 8.44 23.15 8.24
C HIS A 24 7.52 22.37 7.27
N ARG A 25 7.85 21.09 6.99
CA ARG A 25 7.13 20.26 6.04
C ARG A 25 6.72 18.88 6.59
N VAL A 26 7.34 18.46 7.69
CA VAL A 26 7.03 17.16 8.30
C VAL A 26 6.78 17.32 9.80
N GLU A 27 5.84 16.52 10.29
CA GLU A 27 5.47 16.45 11.70
C GLU A 27 5.72 15.02 12.22
N ALA A 28 5.91 14.89 13.53
CA ALA A 28 6.10 13.61 14.23
C ALA A 28 7.30 12.77 13.75
N ARG A 29 8.39 13.40 13.26
CA ARG A 29 9.61 12.71 12.83
C ARG A 29 10.20 11.82 13.92
N GLU A 30 10.32 12.32 15.16
CA GLU A 30 10.91 11.58 16.28
C GLU A 30 10.12 10.29 16.58
N LEU A 31 8.79 10.35 16.56
CA LEU A 31 7.92 9.18 16.72
C LEU A 31 8.17 8.16 15.61
N VAL A 32 8.26 8.63 14.39
CA VAL A 32 8.44 7.77 13.20
C VAL A 32 9.81 7.10 13.21
N ASP A 33 10.86 7.82 13.59
CA ASP A 33 12.22 7.29 13.72
C ASP A 33 12.28 6.25 14.87
N GLU A 34 11.62 6.53 16.02
CA GLU A 34 11.53 5.56 17.12
C GLU A 34 10.76 4.29 16.73
N HIS A 35 9.67 4.44 15.99
CA HIS A 35 8.93 3.28 15.44
C HIS A 35 9.82 2.45 14.50
N TRP A 36 10.58 3.12 13.63
CA TRP A 36 11.53 2.47 12.74
C TRP A 36 12.59 1.67 13.51
N ASP A 37 13.19 2.27 14.52
CA ASP A 37 14.19 1.62 15.37
C ASP A 37 13.59 0.43 16.14
N ALA A 38 12.37 0.54 16.64
CA ALA A 38 11.65 -0.55 17.30
C ALA A 38 11.40 -1.73 16.34
N CYS A 39 11.02 -1.45 15.09
CA CYS A 39 10.84 -2.47 14.07
C CYS A 39 12.16 -3.19 13.73
N LEU A 40 13.25 -2.46 13.58
CA LEU A 40 14.59 -3.03 13.36
C LEU A 40 15.04 -3.89 14.55
N ALA A 41 14.82 -3.42 15.78
CA ALA A 41 15.17 -4.17 17.00
C ALA A 41 14.35 -5.46 17.14
N ALA A 42 13.15 -5.51 16.57
CA ALA A 42 12.30 -6.70 16.52
C ALA A 42 12.58 -7.62 15.32
N ASP A 43 13.65 -7.37 14.57
CA ASP A 43 14.02 -8.13 13.34
C ASP A 43 12.91 -8.16 12.28
N LEU A 44 12.13 -7.09 12.18
CA LEU A 44 11.13 -6.95 11.12
C LEU A 44 11.78 -6.50 9.80
N GLY A 45 11.23 -6.99 8.69
CA GLY A 45 11.71 -6.66 7.36
C GLY A 45 11.29 -5.27 6.88
N VAL A 46 11.52 -4.22 7.68
CA VAL A 46 11.22 -2.83 7.26
C VAL A 46 12.29 -2.33 6.28
N THR A 47 11.87 -1.69 5.19
CA THR A 47 12.74 -1.34 4.06
C THR A 47 12.62 0.09 3.58
N GLY A 48 11.64 0.83 4.03
CA GLY A 48 11.43 2.20 3.60
C GLY A 48 10.48 2.96 4.52
N ILE A 49 10.69 4.28 4.59
CA ILE A 49 9.86 5.22 5.33
C ILE A 49 9.85 6.56 4.62
N ASN A 50 8.70 7.18 4.49
CA ASN A 50 8.56 8.52 3.92
C ASN A 50 7.35 9.27 4.48
N ALA A 51 7.43 10.60 4.47
CA ALA A 51 6.27 11.44 4.67
C ALA A 51 5.35 11.33 3.45
N GLU A 52 4.05 11.32 3.69
CA GLU A 52 3.02 11.20 2.67
C GLU A 52 2.46 12.58 2.24
N VAL A 53 1.51 12.58 1.32
CA VAL A 53 1.01 13.80 0.67
C VAL A 53 0.22 14.71 1.61
N MET A 54 -0.34 14.16 2.70
CA MET A 54 -1.04 14.92 3.73
C MET A 54 -0.12 15.17 4.91
N LEU A 55 -0.13 16.38 5.46
CA LEU A 55 0.66 16.72 6.66
C LEU A 55 0.30 15.76 7.82
N GLY A 56 1.32 15.22 8.48
CA GLY A 56 1.17 14.23 9.55
C GLY A 56 0.86 12.81 9.10
N GLN A 57 0.80 12.57 7.79
CA GLN A 57 0.68 11.22 7.21
C GLN A 57 2.07 10.67 6.87
N TRP A 58 2.28 9.41 7.24
CA TRP A 58 3.54 8.71 7.02
C TRP A 58 3.28 7.33 6.40
N GLU A 59 4.23 6.88 5.60
CA GLU A 59 4.27 5.54 5.05
C GLU A 59 5.51 4.81 5.58
N PHE A 60 5.37 3.55 5.92
CA PHE A 60 6.47 2.62 6.12
C PHE A 60 6.23 1.36 5.29
N GLN A 61 7.31 0.67 4.93
CA GLN A 61 7.25 -0.51 4.09
C GLN A 61 7.81 -1.72 4.81
N CYS A 62 7.07 -2.84 4.78
CA CYS A 62 7.52 -4.15 5.23
C CYS A 62 7.78 -5.03 4.02
N PHE A 63 8.91 -5.72 4.00
CA PHE A 63 9.28 -6.71 3.00
C PHE A 63 9.47 -8.08 3.64
N GLY A 64 8.67 -9.06 3.24
CA GLY A 64 8.80 -10.44 3.69
C GLY A 64 9.10 -11.39 2.54
N LYS A 65 10.05 -12.30 2.74
CA LYS A 65 10.19 -13.47 1.86
C LYS A 65 9.12 -14.49 2.26
N GLY A 66 8.05 -14.52 1.46
CA GLY A 66 6.86 -15.32 1.73
C GLY A 66 5.72 -14.50 2.34
N ALA A 67 4.51 -14.82 1.92
CA ALA A 67 3.30 -14.09 2.25
C ALA A 67 3.03 -14.05 3.76
N LEU A 68 3.21 -15.18 4.46
CA LEU A 68 2.99 -15.26 5.91
C LEU A 68 3.95 -14.35 6.68
N ARG A 69 5.24 -14.37 6.35
CA ARG A 69 6.24 -13.51 7.01
C ARG A 69 5.91 -12.02 6.79
N ALA A 70 5.49 -11.63 5.60
CA ALA A 70 5.11 -10.25 5.32
C ALA A 70 3.89 -9.81 6.15
N ALA A 71 2.90 -10.68 6.32
CA ALA A 71 1.73 -10.41 7.14
C ALA A 71 2.08 -10.33 8.64
N ASP A 72 2.89 -11.27 9.15
CA ASP A 72 3.37 -11.27 10.53
C ASP A 72 4.14 -9.98 10.85
N ASP A 73 5.11 -9.63 10.02
CA ASP A 73 5.92 -8.42 10.20
C ASP A 73 5.05 -7.15 10.22
N LEU A 74 4.05 -7.06 9.35
CA LEU A 74 3.16 -5.91 9.32
C LEU A 74 2.28 -5.81 10.56
N ILE A 75 1.76 -6.93 11.08
CA ILE A 75 0.97 -6.94 12.33
C ILE A 75 1.82 -6.48 13.51
N VAL A 76 3.06 -7.00 13.61
CA VAL A 76 3.98 -6.59 14.69
C VAL A 76 4.37 -5.12 14.55
N ALA A 77 4.65 -4.64 13.32
CA ALA A 77 4.97 -3.24 13.08
C ALA A 77 3.81 -2.31 13.46
N ARG A 78 2.56 -2.67 13.15
CA ARG A 78 1.37 -1.93 13.58
C ARG A 78 1.22 -1.91 15.10
N PHE A 79 1.49 -3.02 15.77
CA PHE A 79 1.46 -3.09 17.24
C PHE A 79 2.54 -2.19 17.85
N LEU A 80 3.78 -2.24 17.36
CA LEU A 80 4.87 -1.38 17.81
C LEU A 80 4.56 0.10 17.57
N LEU A 81 3.91 0.45 16.45
CA LEU A 81 3.47 1.81 16.19
C LEU A 81 2.52 2.32 17.28
N GLN A 82 1.54 1.52 17.70
CA GLN A 82 0.63 1.90 18.79
C GLN A 82 1.38 2.10 20.11
N LEU A 83 2.32 1.21 20.46
CA LEU A 83 3.14 1.36 21.67
C LEU A 83 4.01 2.64 21.65
N VAL A 84 4.58 2.96 20.51
CA VAL A 84 5.41 4.16 20.37
C VAL A 84 4.55 5.41 20.50
N THR A 85 3.36 5.46 19.87
CA THR A 85 2.47 6.62 19.94
C THR A 85 2.04 6.99 21.36
N GLU A 86 1.95 6.03 22.29
CA GLU A 86 1.64 6.27 23.70
C GLU A 86 2.64 7.24 24.38
N LYS A 87 3.91 7.19 23.98
CA LYS A 87 4.97 8.06 24.54
C LYS A 87 4.83 9.54 24.13
N TYR A 88 4.12 9.76 23.02
CA TYR A 88 3.95 11.09 22.41
C TYR A 88 2.56 11.67 22.65
N ASP A 89 1.71 10.99 23.42
CA ASP A 89 0.29 11.35 23.58
C ASP A 89 -0.44 11.55 22.24
N LEU A 90 -0.12 10.65 21.29
CA LEU A 90 -0.66 10.64 19.94
C LEU A 90 -1.38 9.32 19.66
N ILE A 91 -2.20 9.29 18.63
CA ILE A 91 -2.88 8.11 18.12
C ILE A 91 -2.53 7.95 16.64
N ALA A 92 -1.97 6.81 16.28
CA ALA A 92 -1.86 6.42 14.88
C ALA A 92 -3.18 5.83 14.40
N THR A 93 -3.73 6.38 13.32
CA THR A 93 -4.93 5.85 12.67
C THR A 93 -4.57 5.13 11.39
N LEU A 94 -5.21 3.99 11.16
CA LEU A 94 -5.18 3.24 9.91
C LEU A 94 -6.52 3.39 9.15
N ASP A 95 -7.36 4.37 9.50
CA ASP A 95 -8.62 4.61 8.79
C ASP A 95 -8.35 4.86 7.30
N PRO A 96 -9.09 4.20 6.38
CA PRO A 96 -8.91 4.38 4.93
C PRO A 96 -9.06 5.82 4.45
N LYS A 97 -9.84 6.64 5.15
CA LYS A 97 -10.09 8.05 4.83
C LYS A 97 -10.19 8.88 6.11
N PRO A 98 -9.06 9.16 6.79
CA PRO A 98 -9.06 9.82 8.10
C PRO A 98 -9.58 11.26 8.05
N ILE A 99 -9.48 11.94 6.91
CA ILE A 99 -10.01 13.29 6.68
C ILE A 99 -10.95 13.26 5.48
N SER A 100 -12.17 13.74 5.69
CA SER A 100 -13.18 13.87 4.63
C SER A 100 -12.85 14.99 3.65
N GLY A 101 -13.36 14.89 2.42
CA GLY A 101 -13.17 15.89 1.38
C GLY A 101 -11.96 15.64 0.48
N ASP A 102 -11.37 16.70 -0.02
CA ASP A 102 -10.28 16.66 -1.02
C ASP A 102 -8.91 16.36 -0.38
N TRP A 103 -8.83 15.25 0.36
CA TRP A 103 -7.62 14.74 1.01
C TRP A 103 -7.35 13.30 0.58
N ASN A 104 -6.08 12.91 0.54
CA ASN A 104 -5.71 11.52 0.26
C ASN A 104 -6.28 10.58 1.33
N GLY A 105 -6.61 9.37 0.88
CA GLY A 105 -6.85 8.24 1.77
C GLY A 105 -5.56 7.59 2.23
N SER A 106 -5.71 6.52 2.98
CA SER A 106 -4.62 5.70 3.49
C SER A 106 -4.75 4.27 2.97
N GLY A 107 -3.77 3.81 2.23
CA GLY A 107 -3.74 2.48 1.59
C GLY A 107 -2.63 1.60 2.14
N MET A 108 -2.81 0.30 2.00
CA MET A 108 -1.79 -0.73 2.19
C MET A 108 -1.45 -1.34 0.83
N HIS A 109 -0.72 -0.60 0.00
CA HIS A 109 -0.32 -1.09 -1.31
C HIS A 109 0.50 -2.37 -1.15
N SER A 110 0.06 -3.43 -1.80
CA SER A 110 0.64 -4.77 -1.62
C SER A 110 1.42 -5.19 -2.85
N ASN A 111 2.75 -5.14 -2.73
CA ASN A 111 3.63 -5.64 -3.76
C ASN A 111 3.74 -7.16 -3.68
N PHE A 112 3.64 -7.85 -4.79
CA PHE A 112 3.78 -9.30 -4.85
C PHE A 112 4.62 -9.74 -6.03
N SER A 113 5.35 -10.82 -5.82
CA SER A 113 6.20 -11.45 -6.82
C SER A 113 6.38 -12.94 -6.53
N TYR A 114 6.76 -13.70 -7.54
CA TYR A 114 7.10 -15.12 -7.47
C TYR A 114 8.10 -15.47 -8.59
N ASP A 115 8.65 -16.68 -8.55
CA ASP A 115 9.79 -17.05 -9.39
C ASP A 115 9.53 -16.82 -10.88
N TYR A 116 8.42 -17.29 -11.42
CA TYR A 116 8.11 -17.10 -12.84
C TYR A 116 8.05 -15.61 -13.24
N LEU A 117 7.44 -14.78 -12.39
CA LEU A 117 7.35 -13.33 -12.63
C LEU A 117 8.71 -12.64 -12.60
N ARG A 118 9.66 -13.14 -11.80
CA ARG A 118 11.03 -12.60 -11.71
C ARG A 118 11.98 -13.16 -12.77
N ASP A 119 11.86 -14.44 -13.08
CA ASP A 119 12.86 -15.15 -13.86
C ASP A 119 12.48 -15.24 -15.35
N VAL A 120 11.20 -15.39 -15.65
CA VAL A 120 10.65 -15.50 -17.01
C VAL A 120 9.93 -14.22 -17.41
N GLY A 121 8.83 -13.87 -16.76
CA GLY A 121 8.08 -12.62 -17.00
C GLY A 121 7.59 -12.50 -18.44
N GLY A 122 7.78 -11.32 -19.01
CA GLY A 122 7.36 -10.97 -20.36
C GLY A 122 6.11 -10.10 -20.37
N LYS A 123 5.99 -9.23 -21.38
CA LYS A 123 4.91 -8.24 -21.44
C LYS A 123 3.54 -8.91 -21.53
N GLU A 124 3.39 -9.82 -22.50
CA GLU A 124 2.13 -10.52 -22.77
C GLU A 124 1.69 -11.31 -21.54
N TYR A 125 2.62 -12.00 -20.89
CA TYR A 125 2.36 -12.74 -19.67
C TYR A 125 1.89 -11.84 -18.53
N ILE A 126 2.58 -10.72 -18.27
CA ILE A 126 2.23 -9.79 -17.18
C ILE A 126 0.86 -9.15 -17.44
N GLU A 127 0.56 -8.75 -18.68
CA GLU A 127 -0.73 -8.17 -19.03
C GLU A 127 -1.86 -9.22 -18.88
N ALA A 128 -1.65 -10.47 -19.30
CA ALA A 128 -2.58 -11.57 -19.09
C ALA A 128 -2.78 -11.89 -17.60
N LEU A 129 -1.70 -11.91 -16.81
CA LEU A 129 -1.76 -12.09 -15.36
C LEU A 129 -2.59 -10.98 -14.70
N CYS A 130 -2.37 -9.73 -15.05
CA CYS A 130 -3.14 -8.60 -14.51
C CYS A 130 -4.62 -8.71 -14.89
N GLU A 131 -4.93 -9.06 -16.14
CA GLU A 131 -6.31 -9.24 -16.60
C GLU A 131 -7.01 -10.39 -15.84
N GLY A 132 -6.27 -11.43 -15.46
CA GLY A 132 -6.76 -12.53 -14.63
C GLY A 132 -7.24 -12.15 -13.23
N PHE A 133 -6.92 -10.94 -12.75
CA PHE A 133 -7.47 -10.38 -11.49
C PHE A 133 -8.89 -9.82 -11.66
N ARG A 134 -9.30 -9.47 -12.88
CA ARG A 134 -10.60 -8.83 -13.15
C ARG A 134 -11.79 -9.64 -12.67
N PRO A 135 -11.90 -10.96 -12.96
CA PRO A 135 -13.03 -11.75 -12.51
C PRO A 135 -13.19 -11.83 -10.99
N PHE A 136 -12.08 -11.64 -10.26
CA PHE A 136 -12.02 -11.72 -8.80
C PHE A 136 -12.05 -10.34 -8.11
N HIS A 137 -12.32 -9.27 -8.86
CA HIS A 137 -12.24 -7.92 -8.32
C HIS A 137 -13.07 -7.76 -7.03
N GLN A 138 -14.33 -8.19 -7.02
CA GLN A 138 -15.19 -8.09 -5.85
C GLN A 138 -14.67 -8.92 -4.67
N ASP A 139 -14.18 -10.13 -4.92
CA ASP A 139 -13.61 -10.99 -3.87
C ASP A 139 -12.41 -10.32 -3.17
N HIS A 140 -11.64 -9.50 -3.92
CA HIS A 140 -10.57 -8.69 -3.34
C HIS A 140 -11.13 -7.55 -2.49
N ILE A 141 -12.10 -6.79 -3.02
CA ILE A 141 -12.72 -5.67 -2.31
C ILE A 141 -13.31 -6.14 -0.97
N ASP A 142 -13.96 -7.29 -0.93
CA ASP A 142 -14.61 -7.85 0.26
C ASP A 142 -13.65 -8.08 1.45
N VAL A 143 -12.34 -8.24 1.17
CA VAL A 143 -11.31 -8.48 2.20
C VAL A 143 -10.27 -7.34 2.32
N TYR A 144 -10.44 -6.27 1.55
CA TYR A 144 -9.46 -5.19 1.45
C TYR A 144 -9.69 -4.02 2.40
N GLY A 145 -10.40 -4.24 3.50
CA GLY A 145 -10.62 -3.28 4.57
C GLY A 145 -12.01 -2.65 4.56
N ALA A 146 -12.51 -2.36 5.75
CA ALA A 146 -13.82 -1.74 5.93
C ALA A 146 -13.78 -0.23 5.60
N GLY A 147 -14.82 0.29 4.95
CA GLY A 147 -14.89 1.71 4.61
C GLY A 147 -13.96 2.14 3.46
N ASN A 148 -13.41 1.19 2.73
CA ASN A 148 -12.47 1.42 1.62
C ASN A 148 -13.15 2.15 0.43
N GLU A 149 -14.47 2.14 0.34
CA GLU A 149 -15.26 2.94 -0.61
C GLU A 149 -15.06 4.45 -0.42
N ARG A 150 -14.71 4.89 0.78
CA ARG A 150 -14.39 6.30 1.08
C ARG A 150 -13.04 6.73 0.48
N ARG A 151 -12.15 5.76 0.20
CA ARG A 151 -10.82 5.96 -0.36
C ARG A 151 -10.79 5.69 -1.86
N LEU A 152 -11.38 4.58 -2.33
CA LEU A 152 -11.37 4.16 -3.73
C LEU A 152 -12.45 4.88 -4.54
N THR A 153 -12.21 6.14 -4.86
CA THR A 153 -13.19 7.05 -5.48
C THR A 153 -12.93 7.36 -6.95
N GLY A 154 -11.83 6.88 -7.51
CA GLY A 154 -11.36 7.29 -8.85
C GLY A 154 -10.58 8.60 -8.86
N SER A 155 -10.35 9.19 -7.68
CA SER A 155 -9.52 10.37 -7.45
C SER A 155 -8.37 10.05 -6.50
N HIS A 156 -7.46 11.00 -6.27
CA HIS A 156 -6.34 10.83 -5.31
C HIS A 156 -5.52 9.57 -5.57
N GLU A 157 -5.17 9.34 -6.84
CA GLU A 157 -4.36 8.19 -7.26
C GLU A 157 -5.00 6.82 -6.93
N THR A 158 -6.33 6.73 -6.99
CA THR A 158 -7.06 5.47 -6.83
C THR A 158 -7.97 5.19 -8.02
N ALA A 159 -8.20 3.91 -8.34
CA ALA A 159 -9.35 3.51 -9.14
C ALA A 159 -10.64 3.61 -8.31
N SER A 160 -11.80 3.75 -8.99
CA SER A 160 -13.09 3.59 -8.31
C SER A 160 -13.23 2.16 -7.77
N ILE A 161 -13.92 2.03 -6.63
CA ILE A 161 -14.12 0.72 -5.98
C ILE A 161 -14.86 -0.30 -6.88
N ASP A 162 -15.72 0.19 -7.77
CA ASP A 162 -16.51 -0.63 -8.67
C ASP A 162 -15.80 -0.96 -10.00
N GLN A 163 -14.55 -0.48 -10.18
CA GLN A 163 -13.83 -0.62 -11.44
C GLN A 163 -12.48 -1.28 -11.23
N PHE A 164 -12.21 -2.28 -12.06
CA PHE A 164 -10.90 -2.88 -12.15
C PHE A 164 -10.12 -2.33 -13.34
N SER A 165 -8.89 -1.94 -13.10
CA SER A 165 -7.95 -1.50 -14.13
C SER A 165 -6.52 -1.90 -13.77
N PHE A 166 -5.65 -1.98 -14.77
CA PHE A 166 -4.22 -2.13 -14.56
C PHE A 166 -3.45 -1.29 -15.59
N GLY A 167 -2.18 -1.02 -15.31
CA GLY A 167 -1.35 -0.29 -16.27
C GLY A 167 0.08 -0.03 -15.79
N ALA A 168 0.98 0.14 -16.77
CA ALA A 168 2.37 0.46 -16.53
C ALA A 168 2.51 1.87 -15.91
N SER A 169 3.17 1.95 -14.76
CA SER A 169 3.40 3.18 -13.98
C SER A 169 2.12 3.97 -13.63
N ASN A 170 0.95 3.35 -13.76
CA ASN A 170 -0.34 4.02 -13.54
C ASN A 170 -0.73 3.95 -12.06
N ARG A 171 -0.58 5.06 -11.34
CA ARG A 171 -0.95 5.18 -9.93
C ARG A 171 -2.47 5.21 -9.70
N GLY A 172 -3.27 5.52 -10.72
CA GLY A 172 -4.74 5.49 -10.66
C GLY A 172 -5.35 4.13 -10.99
N ALA A 173 -4.54 3.08 -11.20
CA ALA A 173 -5.03 1.74 -11.51
C ALA A 173 -5.21 0.89 -10.24
N SER A 174 -6.03 -0.17 -10.34
CA SER A 174 -6.17 -1.21 -9.31
C SER A 174 -4.88 -2.01 -9.13
N ILE A 175 -4.29 -2.45 -10.25
CA ILE A 175 -2.96 -3.08 -10.29
C ILE A 175 -2.00 -2.18 -11.06
N ARG A 176 -0.94 -1.74 -10.42
CA ARG A 176 0.16 -1.05 -11.09
C ARG A 176 1.24 -2.04 -11.50
N ILE A 177 1.69 -1.95 -12.74
CA ILE A 177 2.92 -2.59 -13.20
C ILE A 177 4.03 -1.55 -12.94
N PRO A 178 4.95 -1.77 -11.98
CA PRO A 178 5.96 -0.80 -11.63
C PRO A 178 6.91 -0.47 -12.79
N LEU A 179 7.49 0.74 -12.78
CA LEU A 179 8.49 1.13 -13.74
C LEU A 179 9.69 0.17 -13.73
N TYR A 180 10.08 -0.29 -12.54
CA TYR A 180 11.12 -1.32 -12.42
C TYR A 180 10.82 -2.53 -13.32
N THR A 181 9.61 -3.10 -13.21
CA THR A 181 9.21 -4.29 -13.98
C THR A 181 9.26 -4.02 -15.49
N THR A 182 8.75 -2.87 -15.95
CA THR A 182 8.73 -2.56 -17.40
C THR A 182 10.12 -2.26 -17.98
N THR A 183 11.06 -1.77 -17.16
CA THR A 183 12.45 -1.47 -17.59
C THR A 183 13.41 -2.64 -17.41
N HIS A 184 12.98 -3.73 -16.76
CA HIS A 184 13.76 -4.95 -16.53
C HIS A 184 13.17 -6.13 -17.32
N ASP A 185 12.99 -5.95 -18.62
CA ASP A 185 12.48 -6.96 -19.53
C ASP A 185 11.13 -7.56 -19.11
N TRP A 186 10.28 -6.73 -18.50
CA TRP A 186 8.99 -7.15 -17.92
C TRP A 186 9.14 -8.29 -16.90
N LYS A 187 10.14 -8.17 -16.03
CA LYS A 187 10.43 -9.05 -14.89
C LYS A 187 10.46 -8.26 -13.61
N GLY A 188 9.90 -8.81 -12.53
CA GLY A 188 9.96 -8.13 -11.26
C GLY A 188 8.76 -8.40 -10.36
N TYR A 189 7.92 -7.40 -10.12
CA TYR A 189 6.78 -7.46 -9.22
C TYR A 189 5.59 -6.63 -9.72
N LEU A 190 4.44 -6.88 -9.15
CA LEU A 190 3.21 -6.11 -9.36
C LEU A 190 2.75 -5.50 -8.04
N GLU A 191 2.00 -4.43 -8.11
CA GLU A 191 1.47 -3.72 -6.95
C GLU A 191 -0.06 -3.71 -7.00
N ASP A 192 -0.71 -4.36 -6.03
CA ASP A 192 -2.14 -4.19 -5.80
C ASP A 192 -2.36 -2.94 -4.91
N ARG A 193 -3.01 -1.94 -5.47
CA ARG A 193 -3.22 -0.64 -4.84
C ARG A 193 -4.58 -0.52 -4.13
N ARG A 194 -5.40 -1.57 -4.21
CA ARG A 194 -6.76 -1.57 -3.68
C ARG A 194 -6.86 -1.74 -2.16
N PRO A 195 -5.97 -2.49 -1.46
CA PRO A 195 -6.13 -2.67 -0.01
C PRO A 195 -6.05 -1.35 0.75
N ALA A 196 -6.96 -1.19 1.74
CA ALA A 196 -6.92 -0.09 2.68
C ALA A 196 -5.86 -0.29 3.76
N SER A 197 -5.44 0.78 4.41
CA SER A 197 -4.42 0.72 5.46
C SER A 197 -4.83 -0.09 6.70
N ASP A 198 -6.14 -0.26 6.96
CA ASP A 198 -6.69 -1.06 8.05
C ASP A 198 -6.97 -2.52 7.68
N ALA A 199 -6.78 -2.90 6.41
CA ALA A 199 -7.03 -4.26 5.96
C ALA A 199 -6.23 -5.30 6.76
N ASP A 200 -6.83 -6.47 6.96
CA ASP A 200 -6.14 -7.61 7.57
C ASP A 200 -5.09 -8.16 6.58
N PRO A 201 -3.79 -8.10 6.91
CA PRO A 201 -2.75 -8.52 5.99
C PRO A 201 -2.80 -10.00 5.64
N TYR A 202 -3.30 -10.86 6.53
CA TYR A 202 -3.45 -12.29 6.24
C TYR A 202 -4.50 -12.54 5.17
N LEU A 203 -5.65 -11.85 5.26
CA LEU A 203 -6.70 -11.94 4.26
C LEU A 203 -6.24 -11.37 2.92
N VAL A 204 -5.49 -10.27 2.95
CA VAL A 204 -4.95 -9.64 1.73
C VAL A 204 -3.99 -10.58 1.00
N VAL A 205 -2.99 -11.15 1.71
CA VAL A 205 -2.03 -12.05 1.06
C VAL A 205 -2.66 -13.36 0.60
N ASP A 206 -3.59 -13.94 1.38
CA ASP A 206 -4.33 -15.13 0.96
C ASP A 206 -5.12 -14.88 -0.32
N ARG A 207 -5.84 -13.75 -0.41
CA ARG A 207 -6.63 -13.42 -1.59
C ARG A 207 -5.75 -13.20 -2.83
N ILE A 208 -4.66 -12.47 -2.69
CA ILE A 208 -3.69 -12.27 -3.78
C ILE A 208 -3.14 -13.61 -4.26
N MET A 209 -2.69 -14.48 -3.35
CA MET A 209 -2.13 -15.80 -3.69
C MET A 209 -3.12 -16.68 -4.44
N ARG A 210 -4.37 -16.74 -3.99
CA ARG A 210 -5.45 -17.51 -4.67
C ARG A 210 -5.68 -17.00 -6.07
N THR A 211 -5.75 -15.69 -6.26
CA THR A 211 -5.97 -15.10 -7.57
C THR A 211 -4.76 -15.31 -8.48
N VAL A 212 -3.53 -15.09 -7.96
CA VAL A 212 -2.29 -15.32 -8.72
C VAL A 212 -2.21 -16.76 -9.22
N LYS A 213 -2.58 -17.75 -8.39
CA LYS A 213 -2.56 -19.15 -8.81
C LYS A 213 -3.42 -19.41 -10.06
N VAL A 214 -4.65 -18.92 -10.05
CA VAL A 214 -5.57 -19.10 -11.19
C VAL A 214 -5.11 -18.29 -12.40
N ALA A 215 -4.81 -17.00 -12.19
CA ALA A 215 -4.40 -16.11 -13.27
C ALA A 215 -3.08 -16.53 -13.92
N HIS A 216 -2.13 -17.09 -13.15
CA HIS A 216 -0.90 -17.66 -13.69
C HIS A 216 -1.16 -18.86 -14.61
N GLU A 217 -1.97 -19.82 -14.13
CA GLU A 217 -2.34 -21.00 -14.93
C GLU A 217 -3.04 -20.63 -16.24
N ASP A 218 -3.87 -19.58 -16.23
CA ASP A 218 -4.59 -19.12 -17.42
C ASP A 218 -3.68 -18.31 -18.36
N ALA A 219 -2.79 -17.48 -17.82
CA ALA A 219 -1.81 -16.73 -18.61
C ALA A 219 -0.85 -17.66 -19.38
N LEU A 220 -0.45 -18.81 -18.77
CA LEU A 220 0.40 -19.80 -19.44
C LEU A 220 -0.31 -20.56 -20.58
N LYS A 221 -1.64 -20.56 -20.63
CA LYS A 221 -2.41 -21.21 -21.73
C LYS A 221 -2.66 -20.25 -22.89
N ALA A 222 -2.46 -18.96 -22.68
CA ALA A 222 -2.69 -17.93 -23.69
C ALA A 222 -1.48 -17.74 -24.64
N ASP A 223 -0.30 -18.25 -24.26
CA ASP A 223 0.88 -18.37 -25.11
C ASP A 223 0.84 -19.67 -25.94
#